data_307fcb325d15bb6bae7867e63fbd28ac
#
_entry.id   307fcb325d15bb6bae7867e63fbd28ac
#
_cell.length_a   1.000
_cell.length_b   1.000
_cell.length_c   1.000
_cell.angle_alpha   90.00
_cell.angle_beta   90.00
_cell.angle_gamma   90.00
#
_symmetry.space_group_name_H-M   'P 1'
#
loop_
_entity.id
_entity.type
_entity.pdbx_description
1 polymer ?
#
loop_
_entity_poly.entity_id
_entity_poly.type
_entity_poly.pdbx_seq_one_letter_code
_entity_poly.pdbx_strand_id
1 'polypeptide(L)'
;MSRLTVIKAVLGPILRLMFRPQVEGAENIPGTGPVILAGNHLTFIDSMVMPVCVDRPVFYIGKDEYVTGKGLKGRLMAWFFTGCGMIPVDRDGGRGGVAALMTGRRVLEEGQAFAIYPEGTRSPDGRLYRGRTGIARLTLMTGAPVIPFAVIGTDKLQPGGAGLPRPGKVTVRFGEPMEFSRYEGMDRDRYVLRAVTDSVMAEVMRLSGQEYVDMYATKAKAA
;
A
#
# COMPACT_ATOMS: atom_id res chain seq x y z
N MET A 1 -16.28 -9.50 16.35
CA MET A 1 -15.67 -8.37 15.58
C MET A 1 -14.16 -8.53 15.63
N SER A 2 -13.48 -8.45 14.51
CA SER A 2 -12.01 -8.53 14.49
C SER A 2 -11.41 -7.29 15.17
N ARG A 3 -10.19 -7.42 15.74
CA ARG A 3 -9.45 -6.28 16.33
C ARG A 3 -9.36 -5.10 15.33
N LEU A 4 -9.19 -5.40 14.07
CA LEU A 4 -9.09 -4.47 12.96
C LEU A 4 -10.38 -3.64 12.80
N THR A 5 -11.54 -4.29 12.91
CA THR A 5 -12.85 -3.63 12.83
C THR A 5 -13.05 -2.64 13.98
N VAL A 6 -12.67 -3.04 15.21
CA VAL A 6 -12.79 -2.16 16.41
C VAL A 6 -11.88 -0.94 16.29
N ILE A 7 -10.62 -1.14 15.91
CA ILE A 7 -9.67 -0.02 15.77
C ILE A 7 -10.09 0.91 14.63
N LYS A 8 -10.55 0.36 13.51
CA LYS A 8 -11.10 1.15 12.40
C LYS A 8 -12.31 1.99 12.84
N ALA A 9 -13.19 1.42 13.67
CA ALA A 9 -14.36 2.13 14.19
C ALA A 9 -13.99 3.30 15.12
N VAL A 10 -12.91 3.19 15.90
CA VAL A 10 -12.45 4.23 16.82
C VAL A 10 -11.54 5.26 16.13
N LEU A 11 -10.53 4.79 15.40
CA LEU A 11 -9.56 5.67 14.76
C LEU A 11 -10.05 6.25 13.42
N GLY A 12 -10.94 5.54 12.73
CA GLY A 12 -11.48 5.98 11.45
C GLY A 12 -12.09 7.39 11.50
N PRO A 13 -13.01 7.68 12.43
CA PRO A 13 -13.57 9.03 12.58
C PRO A 13 -12.51 10.10 12.85
N ILE A 14 -11.52 9.80 13.70
CA ILE A 14 -10.43 10.73 14.05
C ILE A 14 -9.59 11.05 12.81
N LEU A 15 -9.18 10.01 12.06
CA LEU A 15 -8.40 10.17 10.84
C LEU A 15 -9.18 10.90 9.75
N ARG A 16 -10.48 10.60 9.62
CA ARG A 16 -11.38 11.29 8.68
C ARG A 16 -11.55 12.78 9.05
N LEU A 17 -11.64 13.11 10.33
CA LEU A 17 -11.70 14.50 10.79
C LEU A 17 -10.38 15.24 10.52
N MET A 18 -9.25 14.57 10.81
CA MET A 18 -7.91 15.15 10.67
C MET A 18 -7.53 15.35 9.19
N PHE A 19 -7.74 14.34 8.35
CA PHE A 19 -7.27 14.34 6.96
C PHE A 19 -8.35 14.60 5.93
N ARG A 20 -9.63 14.65 6.34
CA ARG A 20 -10.79 14.94 5.48
C ARG A 20 -10.66 14.31 4.08
N PRO A 21 -10.52 12.97 3.98
CA PRO A 21 -10.25 12.31 2.72
C PRO A 21 -11.42 12.50 1.75
N GLN A 22 -11.11 12.94 0.55
CA GLN A 22 -12.00 12.88 -0.60
C GLN A 22 -11.73 11.57 -1.32
N VAL A 23 -12.76 10.73 -1.43
CA VAL A 23 -12.63 9.36 -1.97
C VAL A 23 -13.37 9.30 -3.29
N GLU A 24 -12.69 8.81 -4.32
CA GLU A 24 -13.20 8.60 -5.67
C GLU A 24 -12.97 7.12 -6.06
N GLY A 25 -13.97 6.46 -6.67
CA GLY A 25 -13.84 5.11 -7.21
C GLY A 25 -13.80 3.98 -6.16
N ALA A 26 -14.24 4.23 -4.91
CA ALA A 26 -14.26 3.20 -3.87
C ALA A 26 -15.19 2.01 -4.21
N GLU A 27 -16.18 2.24 -5.05
CA GLU A 27 -17.10 1.25 -5.61
C GLU A 27 -16.40 0.18 -6.45
N ASN A 28 -15.21 0.47 -6.99
CA ASN A 28 -14.40 -0.48 -7.75
C ASN A 28 -13.78 -1.57 -6.87
N ILE A 29 -13.78 -1.39 -5.55
CA ILE A 29 -13.19 -2.35 -4.62
C ILE A 29 -14.21 -3.43 -4.27
N PRO A 30 -13.96 -4.71 -4.59
CA PRO A 30 -14.90 -5.78 -4.26
C PRO A 30 -15.07 -5.90 -2.75
N GLY A 31 -16.32 -6.03 -2.29
CA GLY A 31 -16.63 -6.15 -0.85
C GLY A 31 -16.10 -7.43 -0.20
N THR A 32 -15.86 -8.48 -0.98
CA THR A 32 -15.34 -9.79 -0.55
C THR A 32 -14.36 -10.35 -1.57
N GLY A 33 -13.69 -11.44 -1.21
CA GLY A 33 -12.70 -12.10 -2.08
C GLY A 33 -11.33 -11.40 -2.09
N PRO A 34 -10.33 -12.05 -2.69
CA PRO A 34 -8.98 -11.50 -2.75
C PRO A 34 -8.92 -10.28 -3.66
N VAL A 35 -8.19 -9.25 -3.24
CA VAL A 35 -7.92 -8.05 -4.05
C VAL A 35 -6.60 -7.43 -3.64
N ILE A 36 -5.84 -6.97 -4.60
CA ILE A 36 -4.59 -6.23 -4.37
C ILE A 36 -4.87 -4.75 -4.62
N LEU A 37 -4.63 -3.93 -3.61
CA LEU A 37 -4.65 -2.47 -3.73
C LEU A 37 -3.22 -2.00 -3.98
N ALA A 38 -2.93 -1.39 -5.12
CA ALA A 38 -1.58 -0.97 -5.50
C ALA A 38 -1.52 0.53 -5.73
N GLY A 39 -0.64 1.24 -5.03
CA GLY A 39 -0.60 2.70 -5.13
C GLY A 39 0.77 3.34 -4.91
N ASN A 40 0.81 4.66 -5.08
CA ASN A 40 1.97 5.49 -4.80
C ASN A 40 2.21 5.63 -3.29
N HIS A 41 3.43 5.94 -2.90
CA HIS A 41 3.80 6.11 -1.50
C HIS A 41 4.59 7.39 -1.28
N LEU A 42 3.93 8.40 -0.74
CA LEU A 42 4.51 9.72 -0.47
C LEU A 42 5.00 9.83 0.97
N THR A 43 4.12 9.52 1.92
CA THR A 43 4.40 9.68 3.34
C THR A 43 3.87 8.52 4.17
N PHE A 44 4.15 8.55 5.46
CA PHE A 44 3.59 7.60 6.41
C PHE A 44 2.04 7.69 6.50
N ILE A 45 1.48 8.87 6.26
CA ILE A 45 0.03 9.12 6.32
C ILE A 45 -0.73 8.22 5.34
N ASP A 46 -0.15 7.89 4.19
CA ASP A 46 -0.80 7.09 3.14
C ASP A 46 -1.32 5.77 3.69
N SER A 47 -0.49 5.09 4.50
CA SER A 47 -0.83 3.80 5.13
C SER A 47 -1.88 3.92 6.25
N MET A 48 -2.18 5.12 6.71
CA MET A 48 -3.24 5.38 7.70
C MET A 48 -4.54 5.80 7.02
N VAL A 49 -4.47 6.65 6.00
CA VAL A 49 -5.63 7.23 5.33
C VAL A 49 -6.27 6.24 4.35
N MET A 50 -5.47 5.56 3.53
CA MET A 50 -6.01 4.64 2.53
C MET A 50 -6.90 3.54 3.15
N PRO A 51 -6.52 2.82 4.23
CA PRO A 51 -7.38 1.79 4.81
C PRO A 51 -8.70 2.31 5.41
N VAL A 52 -8.77 3.58 5.83
CA VAL A 52 -10.04 4.15 6.35
C VAL A 52 -10.98 4.61 5.24
N CYS A 53 -10.50 4.66 4.01
CA CYS A 53 -11.29 4.94 2.82
C CYS A 53 -11.90 3.69 2.17
N VAL A 54 -11.64 2.49 2.71
CA VAL A 54 -12.11 1.21 2.19
C VAL A 54 -13.04 0.56 3.21
N ASP A 55 -14.20 0.05 2.79
CA ASP A 55 -15.23 -0.48 3.71
C ASP A 55 -14.95 -1.90 4.25
N ARG A 56 -13.86 -2.52 3.82
CA ARG A 56 -13.41 -3.84 4.29
C ARG A 56 -12.03 -3.76 4.98
N PRO A 57 -11.63 -4.79 5.74
CA PRO A 57 -10.27 -4.91 6.25
C PRO A 57 -9.24 -4.91 5.12
N VAL A 58 -8.18 -4.11 5.27
CA VAL A 58 -7.05 -4.06 4.35
C VAL A 58 -5.79 -4.36 5.12
N PHE A 59 -5.01 -5.33 4.65
CA PHE A 59 -3.72 -5.69 5.23
C PHE A 59 -2.60 -5.12 4.39
N TYR A 60 -1.52 -4.71 5.03
CA TYR A 60 -0.31 -4.22 4.35
C TYR A 60 0.94 -4.54 5.16
N ILE A 61 2.09 -4.51 4.51
CA ILE A 61 3.37 -4.82 5.16
C ILE A 61 4.03 -3.55 5.66
N GLY A 62 4.41 -3.55 6.94
CA GLY A 62 5.24 -2.53 7.54
C GLY A 62 6.56 -3.07 8.07
N LYS A 63 7.48 -2.17 8.39
CA LYS A 63 8.71 -2.54 9.09
C LYS A 63 8.38 -3.03 10.51
N ASP A 64 9.02 -4.09 10.93
CA ASP A 64 8.86 -4.67 12.27
C ASP A 64 9.30 -3.72 13.39
N GLU A 65 10.21 -2.78 13.12
CA GLU A 65 10.63 -1.72 14.06
C GLU A 65 9.44 -0.95 14.66
N TYR A 66 8.33 -0.81 13.94
CA TYR A 66 7.13 -0.15 14.45
C TYR A 66 6.39 -0.95 15.54
N VAL A 67 6.67 -2.25 15.64
CA VAL A 67 5.99 -3.14 16.61
C VAL A 67 6.94 -3.76 17.62
N THR A 68 8.25 -3.61 17.47
CA THR A 68 9.28 -4.18 18.35
C THR A 68 9.72 -3.22 19.47
N GLY A 69 9.17 -2.01 19.52
CA GLY A 69 9.47 -1.01 20.53
C GLY A 69 9.19 -1.52 21.96
N LYS A 70 10.09 -1.21 22.91
CA LYS A 70 9.99 -1.64 24.30
C LYS A 70 9.10 -0.68 25.13
N GLY A 71 8.57 -1.19 26.25
CA GLY A 71 7.77 -0.42 27.20
C GLY A 71 6.34 -0.14 26.74
N LEU A 72 5.63 0.70 27.50
CA LEU A 72 4.21 1.01 27.24
C LEU A 72 4.01 1.71 25.90
N LYS A 73 4.90 2.62 25.52
CA LYS A 73 4.88 3.32 24.23
C LYS A 73 5.01 2.34 23.07
N GLY A 74 5.96 1.39 23.15
CA GLY A 74 6.14 0.36 22.12
C GLY A 74 4.92 -0.55 21.99
N ARG A 75 4.31 -0.97 23.10
CA ARG A 75 3.08 -1.77 23.11
C ARG A 75 1.89 -1.03 22.50
N LEU A 76 1.75 0.27 22.79
CA LEU A 76 0.70 1.10 22.22
C LEU A 76 0.89 1.27 20.69
N MET A 77 2.13 1.50 20.26
CA MET A 77 2.46 1.59 18.84
C MET A 77 2.18 0.26 18.10
N ALA A 78 2.62 -0.86 18.66
CA ALA A 78 2.35 -2.19 18.11
C ALA A 78 0.85 -2.46 18.01
N TRP A 79 0.08 -2.15 19.06
CA TRP A 79 -1.37 -2.28 19.06
C TRP A 79 -2.02 -1.42 17.97
N PHE A 80 -1.58 -0.16 17.83
CA PHE A 80 -2.08 0.76 16.81
C PHE A 80 -1.80 0.24 15.39
N PHE A 81 -0.54 -0.09 15.07
CA PHE A 81 -0.17 -0.50 13.72
C PHE A 81 -0.80 -1.83 13.30
N THR A 82 -0.73 -2.84 14.16
CA THR A 82 -1.37 -4.14 13.89
C THR A 82 -2.88 -4.00 13.78
N GLY A 83 -3.46 -3.11 14.56
CA GLY A 83 -4.88 -2.78 14.48
C GLY A 83 -5.29 -2.02 13.22
N CYS A 84 -4.37 -1.31 12.58
CA CYS A 84 -4.58 -0.71 11.26
C CYS A 84 -4.35 -1.69 10.10
N GLY A 85 -4.11 -2.99 10.37
CA GLY A 85 -3.88 -4.01 9.34
C GLY A 85 -2.42 -4.19 8.93
N MET A 86 -1.48 -3.55 9.64
CA MET A 86 -0.07 -3.74 9.36
C MET A 86 0.40 -5.14 9.81
N ILE A 87 1.03 -5.86 8.89
CA ILE A 87 1.74 -7.11 9.17
C ILE A 87 3.24 -6.79 9.22
N PRO A 88 3.89 -6.96 10.38
CA PRO A 88 5.31 -6.69 10.50
C PRO A 88 6.13 -7.73 9.71
N VAL A 89 7.10 -7.26 8.95
CA VAL A 89 8.05 -8.10 8.23
C VAL A 89 9.44 -7.52 8.41
N ASP A 90 10.37 -8.37 8.84
CA ASP A 90 11.79 -8.04 8.81
C ASP A 90 12.24 -7.83 7.36
N ARG A 91 12.77 -6.64 7.09
CA ARG A 91 13.27 -6.26 5.76
C ARG A 91 14.79 -6.26 5.68
N ASP A 92 15.44 -6.51 6.81
CA ASP A 92 16.90 -6.57 6.88
C ASP A 92 17.38 -7.96 6.44
N GLY A 93 18.50 -8.03 5.75
CA GLY A 93 19.13 -9.30 5.35
C GLY A 93 18.73 -9.87 3.99
N GLY A 94 18.23 -9.07 3.02
CA GLY A 94 18.02 -9.52 1.61
C GLY A 94 16.85 -10.48 1.38
N ARG A 95 16.30 -11.11 2.41
CA ARG A 95 15.14 -12.01 2.36
C ARG A 95 13.80 -11.31 2.58
N GLY A 96 13.81 -10.04 2.97
CA GLY A 96 12.61 -9.26 3.29
C GLY A 96 11.60 -9.18 2.13
N GLY A 97 12.08 -9.14 0.89
CA GLY A 97 11.21 -9.15 -0.29
C GLY A 97 10.45 -10.48 -0.47
N VAL A 98 11.09 -11.61 -0.15
CA VAL A 98 10.45 -12.93 -0.22
C VAL A 98 9.43 -13.10 0.90
N ALA A 99 9.79 -12.72 2.13
CA ALA A 99 8.89 -12.77 3.28
C ALA A 99 7.65 -11.90 3.05
N ALA A 100 7.84 -10.70 2.49
CA ALA A 100 6.77 -9.80 2.09
C ALA A 100 5.83 -10.42 1.05
N LEU A 101 6.40 -11.05 0.02
CA LEU A 101 5.64 -11.73 -1.04
C LEU A 101 4.79 -12.89 -0.47
N MET A 102 5.39 -13.75 0.35
CA MET A 102 4.70 -14.89 0.95
C MET A 102 3.60 -14.46 1.93
N THR A 103 3.82 -13.38 2.66
CA THR A 103 2.80 -12.81 3.54
C THR A 103 1.62 -12.26 2.74
N GLY A 104 1.88 -11.49 1.67
CA GLY A 104 0.84 -10.98 0.79
C GLY A 104 0.04 -12.10 0.13
N ARG A 105 0.74 -13.15 -0.35
CA ARG A 105 0.11 -14.33 -0.91
C ARG A 105 -0.87 -14.99 0.08
N ARG A 106 -0.44 -15.24 1.31
CA ARG A 106 -1.30 -15.84 2.35
C ARG A 106 -2.56 -15.01 2.61
N VAL A 107 -2.41 -13.68 2.75
CA VAL A 107 -3.55 -12.77 2.96
C VAL A 107 -4.55 -12.86 1.81
N LEU A 108 -4.09 -12.94 0.57
CA LEU A 108 -4.95 -13.07 -0.61
C LEU A 108 -5.60 -14.46 -0.68
N GLU A 109 -4.88 -15.53 -0.38
CA GLU A 109 -5.43 -16.90 -0.31
C GLU A 109 -6.51 -17.03 0.79
N GLU A 110 -6.44 -16.23 1.86
CA GLU A 110 -7.49 -16.10 2.88
C GLU A 110 -8.69 -15.21 2.42
N GLY A 111 -8.73 -14.80 1.15
CA GLY A 111 -9.79 -13.97 0.58
C GLY A 111 -9.80 -12.52 1.07
N GLN A 112 -8.68 -12.03 1.58
CA GLN A 112 -8.57 -10.67 2.14
C GLN A 112 -8.03 -9.65 1.13
N ALA A 113 -8.22 -8.36 1.43
CA ALA A 113 -7.60 -7.26 0.69
C ALA A 113 -6.17 -7.02 1.17
N PHE A 114 -5.24 -6.92 0.22
CA PHE A 114 -3.82 -6.67 0.50
C PHE A 114 -3.36 -5.40 -0.22
N ALA A 115 -2.84 -4.44 0.53
CA ALA A 115 -2.29 -3.22 -0.05
C ALA A 115 -0.76 -3.30 -0.21
N ILE A 116 -0.28 -2.82 -1.33
CA ILE A 116 1.13 -2.78 -1.66
C ILE A 116 1.49 -1.43 -2.29
N TYR A 117 2.68 -0.94 -1.95
CA TYR A 117 3.31 0.19 -2.61
C TYR A 117 4.42 -0.36 -3.52
N PRO A 118 4.20 -0.45 -4.85
CA PRO A 118 5.14 -1.14 -5.74
C PRO A 118 6.53 -0.50 -5.79
N GLU A 119 6.65 0.79 -5.48
CA GLU A 119 7.95 1.49 -5.37
C GLU A 119 8.85 0.87 -4.28
N GLY A 120 8.27 0.19 -3.28
CA GLY A 120 8.96 -0.48 -2.18
C GLY A 120 9.51 0.47 -1.11
N THR A 121 9.38 1.76 -1.28
CA THR A 121 9.73 2.80 -0.31
C THR A 121 8.96 4.09 -0.63
N ARG A 122 8.92 5.02 0.30
CA ARG A 122 8.34 6.36 0.07
C ARG A 122 9.12 7.12 -0.99
N SER A 123 8.43 7.89 -1.82
CA SER A 123 9.06 8.82 -2.75
C SER A 123 9.95 9.83 -2.01
N PRO A 124 11.14 10.15 -2.50
CA PRO A 124 12.00 11.14 -1.88
C PRO A 124 11.57 12.60 -2.15
N ASP A 125 10.85 12.85 -3.25
CA ASP A 125 10.61 14.18 -3.81
C ASP A 125 9.19 14.39 -4.36
N GLY A 126 8.30 13.42 -4.13
CA GLY A 126 6.91 13.49 -4.58
C GLY A 126 6.65 12.96 -6.00
N ARG A 127 7.70 12.56 -6.75
CA ARG A 127 7.55 11.89 -8.06
C ARG A 127 7.21 10.41 -7.89
N LEU A 128 6.67 9.79 -8.94
CA LEU A 128 6.37 8.36 -8.97
C LEU A 128 7.58 7.61 -9.55
N TYR A 129 8.06 6.63 -8.81
CA TYR A 129 9.23 5.86 -9.19
C TYR A 129 8.87 4.47 -9.72
N ARG A 130 9.81 3.87 -10.43
CA ARG A 130 9.67 2.54 -11.02
C ARG A 130 9.26 1.50 -9.99
N GLY A 131 8.17 0.77 -10.27
CA GLY A 131 7.67 -0.30 -9.40
C GLY A 131 8.54 -1.55 -9.44
N ARG A 132 8.62 -2.25 -8.31
CA ARG A 132 9.22 -3.59 -8.19
C ARG A 132 8.22 -4.66 -8.61
N THR A 133 8.70 -5.76 -9.16
CA THR A 133 7.87 -6.82 -9.75
C THR A 133 7.13 -7.71 -8.74
N GLY A 134 7.20 -7.41 -7.45
CA GLY A 134 6.46 -8.12 -6.40
C GLY A 134 4.94 -8.09 -6.60
N ILE A 135 4.40 -6.96 -7.08
CA ILE A 135 2.98 -6.80 -7.39
C ILE A 135 2.54 -7.77 -8.50
N ALA A 136 3.29 -7.82 -9.60
CA ALA A 136 3.00 -8.72 -10.71
C ALA A 136 3.06 -10.18 -10.27
N ARG A 137 4.07 -10.52 -9.46
CA ARG A 137 4.20 -11.88 -8.93
C ARG A 137 3.02 -12.27 -8.05
N LEU A 138 2.53 -11.37 -7.18
CA LEU A 138 1.36 -11.63 -6.35
C LEU A 138 0.11 -11.88 -7.18
N THR A 139 -0.23 -11.00 -8.12
CA THR A 139 -1.44 -11.17 -8.93
C THR A 139 -1.39 -12.45 -9.78
N LEU A 140 -0.24 -12.77 -10.39
CA LEU A 140 -0.09 -13.98 -11.21
C LEU A 140 -0.09 -15.29 -10.40
N MET A 141 0.38 -15.26 -9.13
CA MET A 141 0.36 -16.42 -8.24
C MET A 141 -1.02 -16.69 -7.62
N THR A 142 -1.84 -15.65 -7.45
CA THR A 142 -3.10 -15.75 -6.70
C THR A 142 -4.34 -15.55 -7.56
N GLY A 143 -4.18 -15.07 -8.79
CA GLY A 143 -5.30 -14.66 -9.65
C GLY A 143 -6.06 -13.43 -9.14
N ALA A 144 -5.61 -12.80 -8.04
CA ALA A 144 -6.28 -11.65 -7.46
C ALA A 144 -6.24 -10.44 -8.39
N PRO A 145 -7.37 -9.76 -8.64
CA PRO A 145 -7.39 -8.51 -9.39
C PRO A 145 -6.61 -7.42 -8.66
N VAL A 146 -6.07 -6.48 -9.43
CA VAL A 146 -5.37 -5.30 -8.90
C VAL A 146 -6.25 -4.08 -9.07
N ILE A 147 -6.53 -3.38 -7.97
CA ILE A 147 -7.13 -2.04 -7.99
C ILE A 147 -5.98 -1.04 -7.81
N PRO A 148 -5.61 -0.30 -8.86
CA PRO A 148 -4.66 0.78 -8.71
C PRO A 148 -5.26 1.91 -7.90
N PHE A 149 -4.49 2.54 -7.03
CA PHE A 149 -4.95 3.73 -6.30
C PHE A 149 -3.89 4.82 -6.26
N ALA A 150 -4.34 6.04 -6.00
CA ALA A 150 -3.45 7.17 -5.72
C ALA A 150 -3.84 7.87 -4.43
N VAL A 151 -2.84 8.21 -3.63
CA VAL A 151 -2.98 9.13 -2.49
C VAL A 151 -2.32 10.44 -2.87
N ILE A 152 -3.04 11.55 -2.72
CA ILE A 152 -2.64 12.88 -3.20
C ILE A 152 -2.71 13.88 -2.04
N GLY A 153 -1.65 14.66 -1.85
CA GLY A 153 -1.60 15.76 -0.89
C GLY A 153 -1.04 15.42 0.48
N THR A 154 -0.68 14.16 0.77
CA THR A 154 -0.07 13.77 2.04
C THR A 154 1.35 14.30 2.21
N ASP A 155 2.08 14.50 1.12
CA ASP A 155 3.39 15.17 1.06
C ASP A 155 3.35 16.59 1.61
N LYS A 156 2.26 17.32 1.36
CA LYS A 156 2.04 18.70 1.87
C LYS A 156 1.72 18.71 3.37
N LEU A 157 1.09 17.64 3.88
CA LEU A 157 0.72 17.51 5.29
C LEU A 157 1.88 17.01 6.15
N GLN A 158 2.83 16.29 5.57
CA GLN A 158 4.04 15.79 6.23
C GLN A 158 5.26 15.98 5.31
N PRO A 159 5.73 17.23 5.11
CA PRO A 159 6.86 17.51 4.24
C PRO A 159 8.10 16.72 4.64
N GLY A 160 8.75 16.09 3.65
CA GLY A 160 9.92 15.22 3.90
C GLY A 160 9.62 13.93 4.64
N GLY A 161 8.33 13.63 4.92
CA GLY A 161 7.92 12.43 5.64
C GLY A 161 8.37 12.36 7.10
N ALA A 162 8.81 13.47 7.68
CA ALA A 162 9.28 13.58 9.06
C ALA A 162 8.34 14.43 9.93
N GLY A 163 8.40 14.22 11.26
CA GLY A 163 7.59 14.96 12.22
C GLY A 163 6.12 14.52 12.29
N LEU A 164 5.34 15.27 13.06
CA LEU A 164 3.91 15.03 13.20
C LEU A 164 3.17 15.56 11.97
N PRO A 165 2.23 14.79 11.42
CA PRO A 165 1.42 15.25 10.28
C PRO A 165 0.51 16.41 10.69
N ARG A 166 0.34 17.36 9.78
CA ARG A 166 -0.60 18.48 9.93
C ARG A 166 -2.00 18.06 9.48
N PRO A 167 -3.07 18.54 10.10
CA PRO A 167 -4.42 18.36 9.57
C PRO A 167 -4.58 19.00 8.18
N GLY A 168 -5.35 18.35 7.31
CA GLY A 168 -5.58 18.88 5.98
C GLY A 168 -6.46 17.98 5.12
N LYS A 169 -6.59 18.31 3.84
CA LYS A 169 -7.35 17.51 2.87
C LYS A 169 -6.42 16.56 2.12
N VAL A 170 -6.86 15.31 1.97
CA VAL A 170 -6.20 14.27 1.18
C VAL A 170 -7.20 13.75 0.15
N THR A 171 -6.76 13.48 -1.06
CA THR A 171 -7.58 12.78 -2.04
C THR A 171 -7.08 11.35 -2.19
N VAL A 172 -8.01 10.38 -2.21
CA VAL A 172 -7.71 8.98 -2.49
C VAL A 172 -8.56 8.55 -3.68
N ARG A 173 -7.90 8.19 -4.79
CA ARG A 173 -8.56 7.73 -6.01
C ARG A 173 -8.29 6.26 -6.21
N PHE A 174 -9.34 5.48 -6.43
CA PHE A 174 -9.25 4.08 -6.82
C PHE A 174 -9.63 3.94 -8.30
N GLY A 175 -8.79 3.25 -9.07
CA GLY A 175 -9.04 2.96 -10.47
C GLY A 175 -9.88 1.72 -10.67
N GLU A 176 -10.12 1.38 -11.93
CA GLU A 176 -10.84 0.17 -12.33
C GLU A 176 -10.03 -1.08 -12.03
N PRO A 177 -10.70 -2.24 -11.79
CA PRO A 177 -10.03 -3.51 -11.59
C PRO A 177 -9.20 -3.91 -12.82
N MET A 178 -7.95 -4.28 -12.58
CA MET A 178 -7.04 -4.81 -13.59
C MET A 178 -6.88 -6.32 -13.41
N GLU A 179 -7.26 -7.09 -14.40
CA GLU A 179 -7.11 -8.54 -14.42
C GLU A 179 -5.97 -8.98 -15.33
N PHE A 180 -5.22 -9.98 -14.89
CA PHE A 180 -4.04 -10.49 -15.59
C PHE A 180 -4.12 -12.00 -15.87
N SER A 181 -5.31 -12.57 -15.90
CA SER A 181 -5.59 -13.99 -16.14
C SER A 181 -4.94 -14.53 -17.43
N ARG A 182 -4.80 -13.68 -18.46
CA ARG A 182 -4.10 -14.03 -19.72
C ARG A 182 -2.63 -14.41 -19.54
N TYR A 183 -2.05 -14.10 -18.39
CA TYR A 183 -0.65 -14.43 -18.05
C TYR A 183 -0.54 -15.50 -16.97
N GLU A 184 -1.61 -16.25 -16.72
CA GLU A 184 -1.62 -17.34 -15.73
C GLU A 184 -0.47 -18.33 -16.00
N GLY A 185 0.21 -18.77 -14.93
CA GLY A 185 1.37 -19.64 -15.00
C GLY A 185 2.70 -18.96 -15.37
N MET A 186 2.69 -17.64 -15.68
CA MET A 186 3.89 -16.89 -16.06
C MET A 186 4.50 -16.07 -14.91
N ASP A 187 4.27 -16.47 -13.66
CA ASP A 187 4.74 -15.78 -12.44
C ASP A 187 6.27 -15.78 -12.25
N ARG A 188 7.00 -16.48 -13.14
CA ARG A 188 8.48 -16.51 -13.19
C ARG A 188 9.06 -15.83 -14.43
N ASP A 189 8.25 -15.50 -15.40
CA ASP A 189 8.72 -14.83 -16.60
C ASP A 189 9.03 -13.35 -16.29
N ARG A 190 10.30 -12.98 -16.41
CA ARG A 190 10.77 -11.63 -16.08
C ARG A 190 10.15 -10.53 -16.94
N TYR A 191 9.83 -10.84 -18.19
CA TYR A 191 9.26 -9.87 -19.14
C TYR A 191 7.78 -9.64 -18.83
N VAL A 192 7.04 -10.73 -18.57
CA VAL A 192 5.64 -10.66 -18.14
C VAL A 192 5.52 -9.93 -16.79
N LEU A 193 6.35 -10.29 -15.82
CA LEU A 193 6.39 -9.59 -14.52
C LEU A 193 6.65 -8.09 -14.68
N ARG A 194 7.55 -7.69 -15.60
CA ARG A 194 7.84 -6.29 -15.86
C ARG A 194 6.64 -5.61 -16.54
N ALA A 195 6.09 -6.20 -17.58
CA ALA A 195 4.95 -5.65 -18.32
C ALA A 195 3.70 -5.45 -17.43
N VAL A 196 3.37 -6.45 -16.60
CA VAL A 196 2.26 -6.34 -15.62
C VAL A 196 2.52 -5.22 -14.61
N THR A 197 3.75 -5.15 -14.07
CA THR A 197 4.10 -4.08 -13.12
C THR A 197 4.00 -2.71 -13.78
N ASP A 198 4.51 -2.55 -14.99
CA ASP A 198 4.49 -1.27 -15.71
C ASP A 198 3.07 -0.85 -16.06
N SER A 199 2.18 -1.80 -16.41
CA SER A 199 0.76 -1.51 -16.62
C SER A 199 0.09 -0.97 -15.33
N VAL A 200 0.35 -1.58 -14.18
CA VAL A 200 -0.16 -1.09 -12.89
C VAL A 200 0.39 0.30 -12.56
N MET A 201 1.70 0.52 -12.77
CA MET A 201 2.33 1.82 -12.49
C MET A 201 1.83 2.92 -13.42
N ALA A 202 1.50 2.60 -14.68
CA ALA A 202 0.88 3.55 -15.60
C ALA A 202 -0.49 4.03 -15.10
N GLU A 203 -1.31 3.12 -14.56
CA GLU A 203 -2.59 3.51 -13.95
C GLU A 203 -2.41 4.32 -12.67
N VAL A 204 -1.46 3.97 -11.81
CA VAL A 204 -1.11 4.78 -10.62
C VAL A 204 -0.66 6.19 -11.04
N MET A 205 0.16 6.31 -12.08
CA MET A 205 0.58 7.58 -12.64
C MET A 205 -0.63 8.42 -13.14
N ARG A 206 -1.52 7.80 -13.90
CA ARG A 206 -2.73 8.45 -14.41
C ARG A 206 -3.62 8.98 -13.27
N LEU A 207 -3.83 8.19 -12.22
CA LEU A 207 -4.65 8.55 -11.06
C LEU A 207 -4.01 9.64 -10.20
N SER A 208 -2.69 9.57 -9.99
CA SER A 208 -1.96 10.50 -9.12
C SER A 208 -1.60 11.82 -9.80
N GLY A 209 -1.43 11.80 -11.12
CA GLY A 209 -0.88 12.92 -11.89
C GLY A 209 0.59 13.20 -11.62
N GLN A 210 1.32 12.27 -10.99
CA GLN A 210 2.74 12.42 -10.68
C GLN A 210 3.60 12.26 -11.93
N GLU A 211 4.72 12.99 -11.99
CA GLU A 211 5.80 12.73 -12.94
C GLU A 211 6.42 11.35 -12.67
N TYR A 212 6.51 10.53 -13.72
CA TYR A 212 7.12 9.20 -13.60
C TYR A 212 8.62 9.25 -13.86
N VAL A 213 9.39 8.58 -12.99
CA VAL A 213 10.84 8.44 -13.12
C VAL A 213 11.18 6.95 -13.29
N ASP A 214 11.74 6.60 -14.45
CA ASP A 214 12.14 5.20 -14.74
C ASP A 214 13.44 4.81 -13.98
N MET A 215 13.38 4.94 -12.66
CA MET A 215 14.44 4.59 -11.72
C MET A 215 13.81 4.08 -10.43
N TYR A 216 14.46 3.17 -9.73
CA TYR A 216 14.01 2.77 -8.39
C TYR A 216 14.24 3.88 -7.36
N ALA A 217 13.22 4.18 -6.56
CA ALA A 217 13.28 5.22 -5.51
C ALA A 217 14.45 5.02 -4.53
N THR A 218 14.88 3.78 -4.30
CA THR A 218 16.05 3.47 -3.46
C THR A 218 17.36 3.99 -4.05
N LYS A 219 17.49 4.06 -5.39
CA LYS A 219 18.66 4.66 -6.05
C LYS A 219 18.62 6.19 -5.96
N ALA A 220 17.45 6.79 -6.14
CA ALA A 220 17.26 8.23 -6.02
C ALA A 220 17.55 8.77 -4.61
N LYS A 221 17.33 7.94 -3.57
CA LYS A 221 17.66 8.29 -2.18
C LYS A 221 19.16 8.20 -1.84
N ALA A 222 19.91 7.44 -2.62
CA ALA A 222 21.33 7.23 -2.41
C ALA A 222 22.19 8.22 -3.22
N ALA A 223 21.61 8.95 -4.15
CA ALA A 223 22.23 10.01 -4.93
C ALA A 223 22.07 11.38 -4.26
#